data_3827a4954fa88d146ae5e0eab48ff6d2
#
_entry.id   3827a4954fa88d146ae5e0eab48ff6d2
#
_cell.length_a   1.000
_cell.length_b   1.000
_cell.length_c   1.000
_cell.angle_alpha   90.00
_cell.angle_beta   90.00
_cell.angle_gamma   90.00
#
_symmetry.space_group_name_H-M   'P 1'
#
loop_
_entity.id
_entity.type
_entity.pdbx_description
1 polymer ?
#
loop_
_entity_poly.entity_id
_entity_poly.type
_entity_poly.pdbx_seq_one_letter_code
_entity_poly.pdbx_strand_id
1 'polypeptide(L)'
;MSEQIMNIDSKQFEKEVLNSNRPVIVDFFSDECPPCEVLAPIYEKMAEKYGDYIKFVKIFRQENKELAESMNVVSSPTVIFFSKGREVGSRLNGFMSKPQVRKSIEEILGDVIPPTPMKEVRCDLIILGAGAAGLSAAIYAARSKLNVVVIDQNVPGGQAASTYHIANYPGTDSVIKGSELVGNMRDQALMFGATIDDLKEVFEINLQPEIKSVRTEDIIYYAPAVIIAAGGQPRALPADGADEFKGRGVHYCATCDGAMYGDRKVVVVGGGNSALEEALFLTKFASHVTIVHQFDEFQAYRGAQDEVFANDKINIIWNSEILKVNGLDHSLQSVIIENTENQERSEIPTDGAFVFIGYQPASEWFRGQIELDETGYIKAGEDTLTSLQGVFAAGDIRTKPLRQVVTAAADGAVAAVMAERYIVGRREA
;
A
#
# COMPACT_ATOMS: atom_id res chain seq x y z
N MET A 1 19.71 10.52 7.30
CA MET A 1 19.44 11.20 6.00
C MET A 1 20.66 10.92 5.12
N SER A 2 20.44 10.34 3.95
CA SER A 2 21.55 10.05 3.03
C SER A 2 22.16 11.38 2.56
N GLU A 3 23.49 11.45 2.46
CA GLU A 3 24.22 12.64 1.95
C GLU A 3 23.79 13.03 0.52
N GLN A 4 22.95 12.23 -0.14
CA GLN A 4 22.53 12.38 -1.53
C GLN A 4 21.21 13.16 -1.70
N ILE A 5 20.49 13.50 -0.61
CA ILE A 5 19.24 14.27 -0.66
C ILE A 5 19.48 15.67 -0.12
N MET A 6 19.19 16.68 -0.95
CA MET A 6 19.37 18.08 -0.62
C MET A 6 18.04 18.71 -0.22
N ASN A 7 17.95 19.27 0.99
CA ASN A 7 16.85 20.15 1.37
C ASN A 7 17.18 21.57 0.92
N ILE A 8 16.25 22.19 0.15
CA ILE A 8 16.43 23.56 -0.35
C ILE A 8 15.20 24.41 -0.06
N ASP A 9 15.37 25.72 -0.11
CA ASP A 9 14.32 26.73 -0.08
C ASP A 9 14.04 27.32 -1.48
N SER A 10 13.07 28.21 -1.56
CA SER A 10 12.69 28.89 -2.81
C SER A 10 13.83 29.72 -3.42
N LYS A 11 14.78 30.24 -2.61
CA LYS A 11 15.91 31.05 -3.11
C LYS A 11 16.95 30.19 -3.81
N GLN A 12 17.05 28.93 -3.43
CA GLN A 12 18.00 27.98 -3.99
C GLN A 12 17.44 27.25 -5.22
N PHE A 13 16.10 27.31 -5.46
CA PHE A 13 15.43 26.56 -6.49
C PHE A 13 15.99 26.81 -7.89
N GLU A 14 16.20 28.06 -8.27
CA GLU A 14 16.75 28.42 -9.57
C GLU A 14 18.14 27.80 -9.80
N LYS A 15 19.01 27.90 -8.81
CA LYS A 15 20.39 27.39 -8.88
C LYS A 15 20.42 25.86 -8.87
N GLU A 16 19.69 25.24 -7.94
CA GLU A 16 19.83 23.82 -7.64
C GLU A 16 18.93 22.93 -8.52
N VAL A 17 17.85 23.48 -9.09
CA VAL A 17 16.89 22.76 -9.94
C VAL A 17 16.95 23.22 -11.38
N LEU A 18 16.67 24.51 -11.66
CA LEU A 18 16.56 24.99 -13.05
C LEU A 18 17.91 25.05 -13.76
N ASN A 19 18.97 25.43 -13.06
CA ASN A 19 20.34 25.53 -13.60
C ASN A 19 21.20 24.30 -13.34
N SER A 20 20.57 23.17 -12.97
CA SER A 20 21.28 21.91 -12.74
C SER A 20 21.80 21.29 -14.03
N ASN A 21 23.04 20.77 -13.98
CA ASN A 21 23.68 20.05 -15.08
C ASN A 21 23.16 18.60 -15.23
N ARG A 22 22.46 18.09 -14.20
CA ARG A 22 21.87 16.75 -14.19
C ARG A 22 20.35 16.88 -14.07
N PRO A 23 19.58 15.89 -14.47
CA PRO A 23 18.16 15.82 -14.14
C PRO A 23 17.95 15.96 -12.63
N VAL A 24 16.83 16.50 -12.20
CA VAL A 24 16.48 16.72 -10.79
C VAL A 24 15.11 16.16 -10.51
N ILE A 25 14.97 15.46 -9.41
CA ILE A 25 13.70 15.07 -8.83
C ILE A 25 13.44 15.91 -7.58
N VAL A 26 12.27 16.54 -7.49
CA VAL A 26 11.91 17.46 -6.41
C VAL A 26 10.69 16.93 -5.69
N ASP A 27 10.82 16.65 -4.39
CA ASP A 27 9.71 16.28 -3.51
C ASP A 27 9.26 17.52 -2.70
N PHE A 28 8.03 17.97 -2.96
CA PHE A 28 7.36 18.97 -2.14
C PHE A 28 6.62 18.28 -1.00
N PHE A 29 7.21 18.28 0.18
CA PHE A 29 6.68 17.62 1.38
C PHE A 29 6.10 18.62 2.39
N SER A 30 5.35 18.11 3.37
CA SER A 30 4.79 18.89 4.48
C SER A 30 4.82 18.11 5.79
N ASP A 31 4.63 18.79 6.92
CA ASP A 31 4.39 18.17 8.20
C ASP A 31 3.00 17.52 8.25
N GLU A 32 2.81 16.59 9.20
CA GLU A 32 1.56 15.86 9.42
C GLU A 32 0.98 15.23 8.14
N CYS A 33 1.88 14.66 7.31
CA CYS A 33 1.56 14.15 6.00
C CYS A 33 1.87 12.64 5.93
N PRO A 34 0.90 11.75 6.22
CA PRO A 34 1.14 10.30 6.17
C PRO A 34 1.69 9.80 4.83
N PRO A 35 1.24 10.27 3.65
CA PRO A 35 1.85 9.85 2.39
C PRO A 35 3.32 10.31 2.24
N CYS A 36 3.71 11.44 2.84
CA CYS A 36 5.11 11.90 2.84
C CYS A 36 5.99 10.97 3.68
N GLU A 37 5.47 10.46 4.81
CA GLU A 37 6.19 9.50 5.66
C GLU A 37 6.44 8.17 4.92
N VAL A 38 5.48 7.73 4.09
CA VAL A 38 5.63 6.54 3.26
C VAL A 38 6.60 6.77 2.10
N LEU A 39 6.57 7.96 1.48
CA LEU A 39 7.49 8.31 0.40
C LEU A 39 8.94 8.44 0.88
N ALA A 40 9.18 8.94 2.09
CA ALA A 40 10.53 9.23 2.58
C ALA A 40 11.51 8.06 2.43
N PRO A 41 11.23 6.82 2.90
CA PRO A 41 12.14 5.70 2.74
C PRO A 41 12.28 5.25 1.27
N ILE A 42 11.22 5.42 0.44
CA ILE A 42 11.30 5.15 -1.00
C ILE A 42 12.25 6.15 -1.65
N TYR A 43 12.11 7.43 -1.33
CA TYR A 43 12.91 8.50 -1.87
C TYR A 43 14.40 8.35 -1.49
N GLU A 44 14.69 7.92 -0.26
CA GLU A 44 16.05 7.61 0.21
C GLU A 44 16.67 6.45 -0.57
N LYS A 45 15.95 5.32 -0.74
CA LYS A 45 16.44 4.18 -1.54
C LYS A 45 16.64 4.54 -3.02
N MET A 46 15.80 5.41 -3.58
CA MET A 46 15.98 5.89 -4.95
C MET A 46 17.22 6.81 -5.05
N ALA A 47 17.45 7.67 -4.05
CA ALA A 47 18.63 8.52 -4.00
C ALA A 47 19.91 7.69 -3.88
N GLU A 48 19.92 6.63 -3.06
CA GLU A 48 21.07 5.70 -2.96
C GLU A 48 21.39 5.04 -4.30
N LYS A 49 20.37 4.64 -5.07
CA LYS A 49 20.54 3.93 -6.34
C LYS A 49 20.86 4.86 -7.51
N TYR A 50 20.20 6.00 -7.60
CA TYR A 50 20.23 6.87 -8.77
C TYR A 50 20.93 8.23 -8.53
N GLY A 51 21.39 8.52 -7.32
CA GLY A 51 21.92 9.82 -6.93
C GLY A 51 23.15 10.31 -7.73
N ASP A 52 23.89 9.39 -8.35
CA ASP A 52 24.98 9.75 -9.26
C ASP A 52 24.49 10.26 -10.63
N TYR A 53 23.25 9.92 -11.02
CA TYR A 53 22.65 10.21 -12.33
C TYR A 53 21.60 11.30 -12.29
N ILE A 54 20.79 11.34 -11.22
CA ILE A 54 19.74 12.33 -10.99
C ILE A 54 19.88 12.94 -9.60
N LYS A 55 19.68 14.24 -9.48
CA LYS A 55 19.78 14.97 -8.21
C LYS A 55 18.47 14.88 -7.44
N PHE A 56 18.55 14.53 -6.16
CA PHE A 56 17.38 14.42 -5.27
C PHE A 56 17.26 15.66 -4.39
N VAL A 57 16.11 16.32 -4.45
CA VAL A 57 15.84 17.58 -3.77
C VAL A 57 14.52 17.48 -3.01
N LYS A 58 14.48 18.03 -1.78
CA LYS A 58 13.26 18.17 -0.98
C LYS A 58 13.00 19.64 -0.68
N ILE A 59 11.72 20.03 -0.75
CA ILE A 59 11.25 21.39 -0.46
C ILE A 59 10.09 21.31 0.52
N PHE A 60 10.25 21.98 1.67
CA PHE A 60 9.19 22.06 2.66
C PHE A 60 8.11 23.04 2.18
N ARG A 61 6.96 22.51 1.78
CA ARG A 61 5.91 23.29 1.09
C ARG A 61 5.36 24.43 1.93
N GLN A 62 5.15 24.22 3.25
CA GLN A 62 4.55 25.23 4.12
C GLN A 62 5.40 26.51 4.26
N GLU A 63 6.74 26.39 4.17
CA GLU A 63 7.64 27.54 4.22
C GLU A 63 7.94 28.14 2.83
N ASN A 64 7.59 27.44 1.74
CA ASN A 64 7.85 27.84 0.37
C ASN A 64 6.57 27.98 -0.45
N LYS A 65 5.53 28.63 0.13
CA LYS A 65 4.19 28.74 -0.45
C LYS A 65 4.16 29.41 -1.82
N GLU A 66 4.85 30.54 -1.98
CA GLU A 66 4.88 31.28 -3.26
C GLU A 66 5.48 30.43 -4.38
N LEU A 67 6.54 29.67 -4.10
CA LEU A 67 7.13 28.74 -5.07
C LEU A 67 6.14 27.61 -5.39
N ALA A 68 5.53 27.00 -4.38
CA ALA A 68 4.57 25.91 -4.55
C ALA A 68 3.34 26.37 -5.39
N GLU A 69 2.81 27.56 -5.12
CA GLU A 69 1.72 28.16 -5.89
C GLU A 69 2.12 28.44 -7.36
N SER A 70 3.31 29.03 -7.57
CA SER A 70 3.83 29.30 -8.92
C SER A 70 4.02 28.03 -9.75
N MET A 71 4.26 26.90 -9.08
CA MET A 71 4.42 25.57 -9.67
C MET A 71 3.13 24.76 -9.69
N ASN A 72 1.97 25.31 -9.28
CA ASN A 72 0.71 24.58 -9.12
C ASN A 72 0.83 23.32 -8.23
N VAL A 73 1.60 23.39 -7.14
CA VAL A 73 1.71 22.32 -6.15
C VAL A 73 0.67 22.55 -5.06
N VAL A 74 -0.46 21.84 -5.17
CA VAL A 74 -1.63 22.00 -4.29
C VAL A 74 -1.65 21.02 -3.12
N SER A 75 -0.90 19.92 -3.20
CA SER A 75 -0.87 18.86 -2.18
C SER A 75 0.56 18.39 -1.86
N SER A 76 0.72 17.62 -0.78
CA SER A 76 1.97 16.94 -0.41
C SER A 76 1.71 15.45 -0.16
N PRO A 77 2.64 14.55 -0.57
CA PRO A 77 3.81 14.86 -1.38
C PRO A 77 3.42 15.14 -2.84
N THR A 78 4.17 16.03 -3.49
CA THR A 78 4.16 16.20 -4.94
C THR A 78 5.57 16.06 -5.45
N VAL A 79 5.82 15.06 -6.29
CA VAL A 79 7.11 14.81 -6.91
C VAL A 79 7.10 15.32 -8.36
N ILE A 80 8.05 16.21 -8.67
CA ILE A 80 8.21 16.82 -9.99
C ILE A 80 9.62 16.52 -10.50
N PHE A 81 9.70 16.26 -11.80
CA PHE A 81 10.96 15.94 -12.46
C PHE A 81 11.39 17.09 -13.37
N PHE A 82 12.69 17.41 -13.35
CA PHE A 82 13.26 18.45 -14.19
C PHE A 82 14.45 17.93 -14.99
N SER A 83 14.58 18.39 -16.22
CA SER A 83 15.76 18.19 -17.05
C SER A 83 16.03 19.43 -17.87
N LYS A 84 17.30 19.90 -17.88
CA LYS A 84 17.72 21.11 -18.60
C LYS A 84 16.85 22.34 -18.28
N GLY A 85 16.48 22.53 -17.00
CA GLY A 85 15.70 23.66 -16.51
C GLY A 85 14.20 23.63 -16.84
N ARG A 86 13.69 22.51 -17.35
CA ARG A 86 12.26 22.36 -17.69
C ARG A 86 11.68 21.14 -16.98
N GLU A 87 10.42 21.24 -16.61
CA GLU A 87 9.65 20.10 -16.12
C GLU A 87 9.52 19.06 -17.24
N VAL A 88 9.73 17.78 -16.88
CA VAL A 88 9.67 16.63 -17.79
C VAL A 88 8.92 15.47 -17.13
N GLY A 89 8.31 14.62 -17.95
CA GLY A 89 7.54 13.47 -17.48
C GLY A 89 6.23 13.86 -16.77
N SER A 90 5.65 12.91 -16.04
CA SER A 90 4.42 13.10 -15.30
C SER A 90 4.73 13.36 -13.83
N ARG A 91 4.01 14.29 -13.21
CA ARG A 91 4.07 14.51 -11.75
C ARG A 91 3.48 13.30 -11.03
N LEU A 92 4.04 13.01 -9.85
CA LEU A 92 3.47 12.05 -8.93
C LEU A 92 2.92 12.79 -7.72
N ASN A 93 1.70 12.45 -7.28
CA ASN A 93 1.03 13.13 -6.17
C ASN A 93 0.46 12.10 -5.19
N GLY A 94 0.38 12.47 -3.92
CA GLY A 94 -0.20 11.65 -2.85
C GLY A 94 0.60 10.36 -2.61
N PHE A 95 -0.11 9.26 -2.34
CA PHE A 95 0.54 7.96 -2.14
C PHE A 95 1.16 7.45 -3.43
N MET A 96 2.45 7.12 -3.39
CA MET A 96 3.16 6.56 -4.54
C MET A 96 4.03 5.37 -4.12
N SER A 97 4.01 4.33 -4.95
CA SER A 97 4.81 3.13 -4.73
C SER A 97 6.23 3.28 -5.29
N LYS A 98 7.17 2.48 -4.75
CA LYS A 98 8.55 2.43 -5.27
C LYS A 98 8.63 2.16 -6.78
N PRO A 99 7.87 1.18 -7.35
CA PRO A 99 7.86 0.95 -8.81
C PRO A 99 7.43 2.18 -9.61
N GLN A 100 6.45 2.97 -9.13
CA GLN A 100 6.04 4.21 -9.82
C GLN A 100 7.16 5.24 -9.85
N VAL A 101 7.79 5.51 -8.70
CA VAL A 101 8.91 6.46 -8.61
C VAL A 101 10.09 5.98 -9.45
N ARG A 102 10.46 4.69 -9.37
CA ARG A 102 11.52 4.09 -10.16
C ARG A 102 11.26 4.24 -11.66
N LYS A 103 10.07 3.86 -12.13
CA LYS A 103 9.70 3.94 -13.56
C LYS A 103 9.82 5.37 -14.09
N SER A 104 9.33 6.36 -13.35
CA SER A 104 9.44 7.78 -13.74
C SER A 104 10.90 8.25 -13.79
N ILE A 105 11.76 7.81 -12.87
CA ILE A 105 13.20 8.11 -12.91
C ILE A 105 13.84 7.46 -14.14
N GLU A 106 13.59 6.18 -14.38
CA GLU A 106 14.17 5.42 -15.49
C GLU A 106 13.73 5.95 -16.85
N GLU A 107 12.47 6.40 -17.00
CA GLU A 107 11.96 7.07 -18.21
C GLU A 107 12.76 8.37 -18.52
N ILE A 108 13.18 9.10 -17.49
CA ILE A 108 13.95 10.34 -17.66
C ILE A 108 15.43 10.06 -17.94
N LEU A 109 15.99 9.02 -17.33
CA LEU A 109 17.38 8.62 -17.52
C LEU A 109 17.61 7.90 -18.86
N GLY A 110 16.57 7.25 -19.41
CA GLY A 110 16.67 6.48 -20.66
C GLY A 110 17.69 5.34 -20.53
N ASP A 111 18.62 5.26 -21.46
CA ASP A 111 19.64 4.20 -21.52
C ASP A 111 20.75 4.30 -20.45
N VAL A 112 20.73 5.35 -19.60
CA VAL A 112 21.73 5.58 -18.56
C VAL A 112 21.34 4.92 -17.23
N ILE A 113 20.79 3.70 -17.29
CA ILE A 113 20.38 2.99 -16.06
C ILE A 113 21.58 2.22 -15.50
N PRO A 114 21.94 2.45 -14.20
CA PRO A 114 23.07 1.73 -13.62
C PRO A 114 22.79 0.22 -13.54
N PRO A 115 23.72 -0.64 -13.97
CA PRO A 115 23.58 -2.08 -13.79
C PRO A 115 23.57 -2.39 -12.29
N THR A 116 22.59 -3.15 -11.83
CA THR A 116 22.51 -3.62 -10.45
C THR A 116 23.13 -5.02 -10.37
N PRO A 117 24.26 -5.22 -9.67
CA PRO A 117 24.84 -6.54 -9.51
C PRO A 117 23.91 -7.41 -8.66
N MET A 118 23.60 -8.62 -9.15
CA MET A 118 22.75 -9.57 -8.45
C MET A 118 23.53 -10.26 -7.34
N LYS A 119 22.96 -10.30 -6.14
CA LYS A 119 23.46 -11.05 -4.99
C LYS A 119 22.62 -12.31 -4.79
N GLU A 120 23.21 -13.34 -4.20
CA GLU A 120 22.48 -14.55 -3.76
C GLU A 120 22.43 -14.59 -2.23
N VAL A 121 21.26 -14.86 -1.69
CA VAL A 121 21.02 -15.06 -0.26
C VAL A 121 20.34 -16.41 -0.06
N ARG A 122 20.93 -17.22 0.83
CA ARG A 122 20.37 -18.51 1.23
C ARG A 122 19.89 -18.43 2.67
N CYS A 123 18.65 -18.86 2.90
CA CYS A 123 18.03 -18.87 4.22
C CYS A 123 17.24 -20.18 4.42
N ASP A 124 16.70 -20.38 5.62
CA ASP A 124 15.86 -21.53 5.93
C ASP A 124 14.42 -21.32 5.47
N LEU A 125 13.95 -20.06 5.57
CA LEU A 125 12.57 -19.70 5.28
C LEU A 125 12.49 -18.31 4.64
N ILE A 126 11.79 -18.20 3.52
CA ILE A 126 11.35 -16.95 2.92
C ILE A 126 9.90 -16.69 3.34
N ILE A 127 9.59 -15.46 3.75
CA ILE A 127 8.23 -14.99 4.02
C ILE A 127 7.93 -13.85 3.02
N LEU A 128 6.86 -13.99 2.24
CA LEU A 128 6.42 -13.00 1.26
C LEU A 128 5.31 -12.14 1.84
N GLY A 129 5.64 -10.90 2.17
CA GLY A 129 4.76 -9.93 2.80
C GLY A 129 5.05 -9.71 4.28
N ALA A 130 5.22 -8.44 4.67
CA ALA A 130 5.47 -7.99 6.04
C ALA A 130 4.21 -7.36 6.70
N GLY A 131 3.02 -7.87 6.36
CA GLY A 131 1.78 -7.59 7.09
C GLY A 131 1.71 -8.38 8.41
N ALA A 132 0.59 -8.28 9.13
CA ALA A 132 0.41 -8.95 10.42
C ALA A 132 0.67 -10.47 10.37
N ALA A 133 0.28 -11.15 9.29
CA ALA A 133 0.55 -12.57 9.11
C ALA A 133 2.06 -12.86 8.94
N GLY A 134 2.73 -12.12 8.05
CA GLY A 134 4.15 -12.33 7.78
C GLY A 134 5.03 -11.95 8.96
N LEU A 135 4.72 -10.86 9.66
CA LEU A 135 5.45 -10.45 10.86
C LEU A 135 5.28 -11.46 12.01
N SER A 136 4.06 -11.98 12.21
CA SER A 136 3.81 -13.05 13.17
C SER A 136 4.59 -14.31 12.80
N ALA A 137 4.58 -14.71 11.53
CA ALA A 137 5.37 -15.85 11.05
C ALA A 137 6.87 -15.64 11.30
N ALA A 138 7.39 -14.43 11.03
CA ALA A 138 8.79 -14.10 11.27
C ALA A 138 9.18 -14.19 12.75
N ILE A 139 8.32 -13.71 13.66
CA ILE A 139 8.52 -13.83 15.11
C ILE A 139 8.67 -15.30 15.50
N TYR A 140 7.73 -16.17 15.12
CA TYR A 140 7.72 -17.57 15.52
C TYR A 140 8.89 -18.33 14.90
N ALA A 141 9.16 -18.18 13.63
CA ALA A 141 10.25 -18.85 12.94
C ALA A 141 11.63 -18.42 13.44
N ALA A 142 11.85 -17.12 13.67
CA ALA A 142 13.12 -16.62 14.23
C ALA A 142 13.34 -17.07 15.68
N ARG A 143 12.28 -17.18 16.49
CA ARG A 143 12.38 -17.77 17.85
C ARG A 143 12.79 -19.25 17.80
N SER A 144 12.39 -19.99 16.79
CA SER A 144 12.86 -21.37 16.54
C SER A 144 14.27 -21.42 15.93
N LYS A 145 15.00 -20.30 15.89
CA LYS A 145 16.37 -20.22 15.37
C LYS A 145 16.52 -20.55 13.88
N LEU A 146 15.46 -20.41 13.11
CA LEU A 146 15.56 -20.44 11.66
C LEU A 146 16.18 -19.14 11.14
N ASN A 147 16.98 -19.23 10.08
CA ASN A 147 17.40 -18.07 9.31
C ASN A 147 16.24 -17.65 8.41
N VAL A 148 15.57 -16.55 8.78
CA VAL A 148 14.33 -16.07 8.17
C VAL A 148 14.55 -14.77 7.45
N VAL A 149 14.08 -14.69 6.20
CA VAL A 149 14.03 -13.46 5.43
C VAL A 149 12.58 -13.15 5.08
N VAL A 150 12.11 -11.97 5.50
CA VAL A 150 10.81 -11.41 5.08
C VAL A 150 11.06 -10.45 3.93
N ILE A 151 10.33 -10.61 2.82
CA ILE A 151 10.43 -9.75 1.64
C ILE A 151 9.11 -9.02 1.48
N ASP A 152 9.15 -7.68 1.43
CA ASP A 152 7.98 -6.85 1.15
C ASP A 152 8.31 -5.81 0.06
N GLN A 153 7.33 -5.56 -0.82
CA GLN A 153 7.46 -4.53 -1.86
C GLN A 153 7.19 -3.12 -1.33
N ASN A 154 6.59 -3.02 -0.15
CA ASN A 154 6.22 -1.80 0.52
C ASN A 154 6.92 -1.68 1.89
N VAL A 155 6.61 -0.61 2.61
CA VAL A 155 6.96 -0.47 4.02
C VAL A 155 6.21 -1.53 4.84
N PRO A 156 6.86 -2.21 5.81
CA PRO A 156 6.23 -3.23 6.62
C PRO A 156 4.96 -2.75 7.35
N GLY A 157 3.98 -3.65 7.44
CA GLY A 157 2.73 -3.44 8.16
C GLY A 157 1.47 -3.82 7.40
N GLY A 158 1.53 -3.85 6.05
CA GLY A 158 0.41 -4.24 5.20
C GLY A 158 -0.82 -3.36 5.42
N GLN A 159 -2.01 -3.93 5.26
CA GLN A 159 -3.29 -3.21 5.40
C GLN A 159 -3.51 -2.65 6.82
N ALA A 160 -2.99 -3.33 7.84
CA ALA A 160 -3.14 -2.86 9.21
C ALA A 160 -2.42 -1.52 9.45
N ALA A 161 -1.29 -1.26 8.79
CA ALA A 161 -0.56 -0.01 8.92
C ALA A 161 -1.37 1.23 8.47
N SER A 162 -2.26 1.06 7.49
CA SER A 162 -3.12 2.13 6.97
C SER A 162 -4.42 2.30 7.78
N THR A 163 -4.71 1.42 8.73
CA THR A 163 -5.90 1.53 9.59
C THR A 163 -5.63 2.52 10.72
N TYR A 164 -6.46 3.57 10.81
CA TYR A 164 -6.24 4.64 11.78
C TYR A 164 -6.41 4.18 13.23
N HIS A 165 -7.46 3.40 13.52
CA HIS A 165 -7.75 2.85 14.84
C HIS A 165 -8.07 1.36 14.75
N ILE A 166 -7.40 0.55 15.57
CA ILE A 166 -7.70 -0.87 15.79
C ILE A 166 -8.17 -1.03 17.23
N ALA A 167 -9.45 -1.35 17.42
CA ALA A 167 -10.08 -1.54 18.72
C ALA A 167 -10.35 -3.02 19.04
N ASN A 168 -10.14 -3.92 18.07
CA ASN A 168 -10.52 -5.33 18.12
C ASN A 168 -9.34 -6.31 18.09
N TYR A 169 -8.12 -5.82 18.40
CA TYR A 169 -6.97 -6.70 18.58
C TYR A 169 -6.79 -7.02 20.07
N PRO A 170 -6.95 -8.29 20.50
CA PRO A 170 -6.81 -8.65 21.91
C PRO A 170 -5.39 -8.43 22.41
N GLY A 171 -5.25 -7.86 23.61
CA GLY A 171 -3.95 -7.62 24.25
C GLY A 171 -3.41 -6.21 24.07
N THR A 172 -4.18 -5.30 23.45
CA THR A 172 -3.92 -3.86 23.52
C THR A 172 -4.73 -3.22 24.64
N ASP A 173 -4.15 -2.27 25.37
CA ASP A 173 -4.80 -1.63 26.54
C ASP A 173 -5.95 -0.70 26.14
N SER A 174 -5.97 -0.25 24.90
CA SER A 174 -6.93 0.69 24.35
C SER A 174 -6.97 0.58 22.82
N VAL A 175 -7.71 1.47 22.19
CA VAL A 175 -7.63 1.66 20.72
C VAL A 175 -6.21 2.06 20.34
N ILE A 176 -5.57 1.26 19.47
CA ILE A 176 -4.20 1.47 19.00
C ILE A 176 -4.21 1.89 17.53
N LYS A 177 -3.25 2.72 17.11
CA LYS A 177 -3.02 2.95 15.69
C LYS A 177 -2.52 1.67 15.02
N GLY A 178 -3.02 1.39 13.81
CA GLY A 178 -2.56 0.20 13.07
C GLY A 178 -1.07 0.21 12.80
N SER A 179 -0.49 1.37 12.45
CA SER A 179 0.94 1.55 12.24
C SER A 179 1.77 1.25 13.51
N GLU A 180 1.26 1.59 14.69
CA GLU A 180 1.91 1.29 15.98
C GLU A 180 1.87 -0.22 16.28
N LEU A 181 0.71 -0.86 16.09
CA LEU A 181 0.56 -2.29 16.32
C LEU A 181 1.54 -3.10 15.45
N VAL A 182 1.56 -2.84 14.13
CA VAL A 182 2.46 -3.57 13.23
C VAL A 182 3.92 -3.17 13.39
N GLY A 183 4.20 -1.94 13.82
CA GLY A 183 5.53 -1.48 14.21
C GLY A 183 6.07 -2.31 15.38
N ASN A 184 5.26 -2.55 16.41
CA ASN A 184 5.60 -3.41 17.54
C ASN A 184 5.87 -4.85 17.09
N MET A 185 5.06 -5.39 16.15
CA MET A 185 5.27 -6.74 15.60
C MET A 185 6.58 -6.82 14.80
N ARG A 186 6.90 -5.81 14.01
CA ARG A 186 8.16 -5.71 13.26
C ARG A 186 9.37 -5.70 14.21
N ASP A 187 9.32 -4.89 15.24
CA ASP A 187 10.42 -4.75 16.20
C ASP A 187 10.63 -6.05 16.98
N GLN A 188 9.55 -6.78 17.29
CA GLN A 188 9.64 -8.14 17.86
C GLN A 188 10.32 -9.13 16.89
N ALA A 189 9.96 -9.11 15.60
CA ALA A 189 10.58 -9.99 14.61
C ALA A 189 12.09 -9.73 14.48
N LEU A 190 12.49 -8.46 14.42
CA LEU A 190 13.88 -8.02 14.38
C LEU A 190 14.63 -8.41 15.65
N MET A 191 14.02 -8.24 16.83
CA MET A 191 14.59 -8.63 18.13
C MET A 191 14.92 -10.14 18.20
N PHE A 192 14.12 -11.00 17.56
CA PHE A 192 14.38 -12.43 17.49
C PHE A 192 15.35 -12.83 16.37
N GLY A 193 15.78 -11.88 15.54
CA GLY A 193 16.81 -12.09 14.52
C GLY A 193 16.28 -12.36 13.12
N ALA A 194 15.00 -12.09 12.83
CA ALA A 194 14.50 -12.09 11.46
C ALA A 194 15.15 -10.94 10.65
N THR A 195 15.43 -11.19 9.39
CA THR A 195 15.80 -10.15 8.43
C THR A 195 14.54 -9.69 7.71
N ILE A 196 14.33 -8.37 7.64
CA ILE A 196 13.20 -7.78 6.89
C ILE A 196 13.80 -6.93 5.76
N ASP A 197 13.64 -7.42 4.54
CA ASP A 197 14.02 -6.73 3.31
C ASP A 197 12.78 -6.07 2.71
N ASP A 198 12.56 -4.83 3.10
CA ASP A 198 11.44 -4.02 2.64
C ASP A 198 11.75 -3.24 1.36
N LEU A 199 10.69 -2.70 0.74
CA LEU A 199 10.77 -1.94 -0.51
C LEU A 199 11.51 -2.72 -1.61
N LYS A 200 11.43 -4.05 -1.61
CA LYS A 200 12.02 -4.93 -2.59
C LYS A 200 11.00 -5.25 -3.70
N GLU A 201 11.26 -4.76 -4.90
CA GLU A 201 10.44 -5.10 -6.06
C GLU A 201 10.72 -6.54 -6.49
N VAL A 202 9.68 -7.38 -6.47
CA VAL A 202 9.78 -8.77 -6.88
C VAL A 202 9.56 -8.89 -8.38
N PHE A 203 10.45 -9.61 -9.07
CA PHE A 203 10.38 -9.84 -10.51
C PHE A 203 10.07 -11.30 -10.88
N GLU A 204 10.37 -12.23 -9.99
CA GLU A 204 10.12 -13.65 -10.24
C GLU A 204 9.98 -14.42 -8.93
N ILE A 205 9.03 -15.33 -8.89
CA ILE A 205 8.83 -16.28 -7.79
C ILE A 205 8.72 -17.66 -8.40
N ASN A 206 9.61 -18.58 -7.99
CA ASN A 206 9.59 -19.96 -8.41
C ASN A 206 9.45 -20.88 -7.20
N LEU A 207 8.28 -21.50 -7.06
CA LEU A 207 7.91 -22.34 -5.93
C LEU A 207 8.01 -23.84 -6.23
N GLN A 208 8.08 -24.23 -7.51
CA GLN A 208 8.06 -25.64 -7.94
C GLN A 208 9.31 -26.43 -7.54
N PRO A 209 10.54 -25.88 -7.63
CA PRO A 209 11.73 -26.60 -7.21
C PRO A 209 11.75 -26.95 -5.73
N GLU A 210 12.51 -27.95 -5.37
CA GLU A 210 12.77 -28.33 -3.98
C GLU A 210 13.35 -27.17 -3.16
N ILE A 211 14.27 -26.41 -3.74
CA ILE A 211 14.73 -25.10 -3.25
C ILE A 211 13.98 -24.02 -4.02
N LYS A 212 13.13 -23.30 -3.32
CA LYS A 212 12.33 -22.19 -3.86
C LYS A 212 13.21 -20.97 -4.06
N SER A 213 12.83 -20.11 -5.01
CA SER A 213 13.56 -18.85 -5.22
C SER A 213 12.63 -17.66 -5.42
N VAL A 214 13.11 -16.51 -4.96
CA VAL A 214 12.46 -15.20 -5.16
C VAL A 214 13.51 -14.24 -5.66
N ARG A 215 13.30 -13.65 -6.84
CA ARG A 215 14.20 -12.67 -7.45
C ARG A 215 13.64 -11.25 -7.30
N THR A 216 14.43 -10.39 -6.72
CA THR A 216 14.20 -8.95 -6.63
C THR A 216 15.11 -8.19 -7.60
N GLU A 217 15.12 -6.86 -7.52
CA GLU A 217 15.95 -6.01 -8.37
C GLU A 217 17.46 -6.21 -8.18
N ASP A 218 17.91 -6.73 -7.03
CA ASP A 218 19.33 -6.83 -6.67
C ASP A 218 19.71 -8.14 -5.96
N ILE A 219 18.73 -8.96 -5.56
CA ILE A 219 18.97 -10.19 -4.80
C ILE A 219 18.11 -11.33 -5.35
N ILE A 220 18.70 -12.53 -5.38
CA ILE A 220 17.96 -13.80 -5.50
C ILE A 220 18.03 -14.51 -4.15
N TYR A 221 16.87 -14.72 -3.55
CA TYR A 221 16.74 -15.47 -2.30
C TYR A 221 16.41 -16.93 -2.60
N TYR A 222 17.04 -17.84 -1.85
CA TYR A 222 16.82 -19.27 -1.93
C TYR A 222 16.47 -19.87 -0.57
N ALA A 223 15.40 -20.65 -0.48
CA ALA A 223 15.02 -21.37 0.72
C ALA A 223 14.31 -22.70 0.42
N PRO A 224 14.39 -23.70 1.30
CA PRO A 224 13.59 -24.92 1.18
C PRO A 224 12.10 -24.69 1.44
N ALA A 225 11.74 -23.64 2.18
CA ALA A 225 10.34 -23.32 2.51
C ALA A 225 10.00 -21.86 2.25
N VAL A 226 8.71 -21.61 1.90
CA VAL A 226 8.14 -20.27 1.68
C VAL A 226 6.80 -20.15 2.39
N ILE A 227 6.59 -19.04 3.11
CA ILE A 227 5.27 -18.62 3.61
C ILE A 227 4.77 -17.46 2.75
N ILE A 228 3.61 -17.63 2.13
CA ILE A 228 2.94 -16.59 1.36
C ILE A 228 2.00 -15.83 2.31
N ALA A 229 2.34 -14.59 2.63
CA ALA A 229 1.60 -13.69 3.51
C ALA A 229 1.30 -12.34 2.84
N ALA A 230 1.14 -12.34 1.50
CA ALA A 230 1.02 -11.15 0.67
C ALA A 230 -0.34 -10.44 0.79
N GLY A 231 -1.28 -10.99 1.57
CA GLY A 231 -2.58 -10.37 1.86
C GLY A 231 -3.44 -10.15 0.64
N GLY A 232 -4.11 -8.99 0.59
CA GLY A 232 -4.98 -8.60 -0.51
C GLY A 232 -4.78 -7.14 -0.90
N GLN A 233 -5.34 -6.77 -2.04
CA GLN A 233 -5.38 -5.40 -2.55
C GLN A 233 -6.83 -4.92 -2.61
N PRO A 234 -7.10 -3.62 -2.44
CA PRO A 234 -8.42 -3.06 -2.69
C PRO A 234 -8.88 -3.39 -4.11
N ARG A 235 -10.16 -3.73 -4.26
CA ARG A 235 -10.76 -3.88 -5.59
C ARG A 235 -10.82 -2.52 -6.26
N ALA A 236 -10.38 -2.47 -7.51
CA ALA A 236 -10.48 -1.27 -8.33
C ALA A 236 -11.97 -0.89 -8.52
N LEU A 237 -12.25 0.41 -8.58
CA LEU A 237 -13.59 0.91 -8.91
C LEU A 237 -13.91 0.56 -10.37
N PRO A 238 -14.95 -0.24 -10.65
CA PRO A 238 -15.31 -0.64 -12.00
C PRO A 238 -16.13 0.46 -12.72
N ALA A 239 -15.56 1.66 -12.84
CA ALA A 239 -16.19 2.83 -13.42
C ALA A 239 -15.33 3.44 -14.52
N ASP A 240 -15.96 3.93 -15.58
CA ASP A 240 -15.26 4.63 -16.67
C ASP A 240 -14.48 5.83 -16.12
N GLY A 241 -13.21 5.96 -16.50
CA GLY A 241 -12.33 7.04 -16.05
C GLY A 241 -11.69 6.83 -14.67
N ALA A 242 -12.07 5.80 -13.88
CA ALA A 242 -11.56 5.60 -12.54
C ALA A 242 -10.03 5.42 -12.50
N ASP A 243 -9.45 4.70 -13.45
CA ASP A 243 -8.00 4.47 -13.52
C ASP A 243 -7.22 5.75 -13.84
N GLU A 244 -7.81 6.66 -14.64
CA GLU A 244 -7.19 7.95 -14.96
C GLU A 244 -7.04 8.82 -13.73
N PHE A 245 -8.02 8.77 -12.81
CA PHE A 245 -8.04 9.56 -11.58
C PHE A 245 -7.48 8.81 -10.35
N LYS A 246 -6.91 7.63 -10.52
CA LYS A 246 -6.31 6.87 -9.42
C LYS A 246 -5.16 7.66 -8.78
N GLY A 247 -5.29 7.94 -7.46
CA GLY A 247 -4.39 8.82 -6.71
C GLY A 247 -4.52 10.31 -7.02
N ARG A 248 -5.50 10.70 -7.86
CA ARG A 248 -5.75 12.09 -8.28
C ARG A 248 -7.23 12.47 -8.14
N GLY A 249 -7.92 11.81 -7.22
CA GLY A 249 -9.36 11.97 -6.99
C GLY A 249 -10.07 10.64 -6.73
N VAL A 250 -9.55 9.51 -7.19
CA VAL A 250 -10.00 8.16 -6.82
C VAL A 250 -8.97 7.53 -5.89
N HIS A 251 -9.37 7.22 -4.67
CA HIS A 251 -8.52 6.78 -3.56
C HIS A 251 -9.02 5.48 -2.95
N TYR A 252 -8.12 4.73 -2.31
CA TYR A 252 -8.39 3.44 -1.67
C TYR A 252 -7.96 3.41 -0.19
N CYS A 253 -7.59 4.57 0.36
CA CYS A 253 -7.15 4.73 1.74
C CYS A 253 -7.54 6.13 2.23
N ALA A 254 -8.53 6.24 3.12
CA ALA A 254 -8.94 7.56 3.63
C ALA A 254 -7.91 8.14 4.61
N THR A 255 -7.25 7.31 5.41
CA THR A 255 -6.17 7.76 6.31
C THR A 255 -4.96 8.32 5.57
N CYS A 256 -4.70 7.83 4.35
CA CYS A 256 -3.60 8.30 3.52
C CYS A 256 -3.91 9.64 2.84
N ASP A 257 -5.12 9.75 2.29
CA ASP A 257 -5.46 10.81 1.34
C ASP A 257 -6.53 11.78 1.86
N GLY A 258 -7.26 11.43 2.94
CA GLY A 258 -8.40 12.21 3.44
C GLY A 258 -8.06 13.64 3.85
N ALA A 259 -6.87 13.88 4.38
CA ALA A 259 -6.42 15.23 4.78
C ALA A 259 -6.32 16.21 3.59
N MET A 260 -6.20 15.71 2.34
CA MET A 260 -6.20 16.54 1.13
C MET A 260 -7.57 17.14 0.80
N TYR A 261 -8.63 16.65 1.45
CA TYR A 261 -10.02 17.03 1.19
C TYR A 261 -10.61 17.94 2.27
N GLY A 262 -9.78 18.77 2.90
CA GLY A 262 -10.22 19.78 3.86
C GLY A 262 -11.28 20.69 3.24
N ASP A 263 -12.45 20.81 3.91
CA ASP A 263 -13.62 21.59 3.50
C ASP A 263 -14.22 21.24 2.11
N ARG A 264 -13.84 20.08 1.53
CA ARG A 264 -14.32 19.59 0.24
C ARG A 264 -15.42 18.55 0.40
N LYS A 265 -16.10 18.24 -0.71
CA LYS A 265 -17.10 17.17 -0.78
C LYS A 265 -16.46 15.89 -1.28
N VAL A 266 -16.72 14.77 -0.62
CA VAL A 266 -16.20 13.47 -1.04
C VAL A 266 -17.30 12.43 -1.13
N VAL A 267 -17.10 11.45 -2.00
CA VAL A 267 -17.92 10.26 -2.11
C VAL A 267 -17.17 9.07 -1.52
N VAL A 268 -17.86 8.24 -0.74
CA VAL A 268 -17.39 6.93 -0.26
C VAL A 268 -18.18 5.85 -0.98
N VAL A 269 -17.50 4.86 -1.57
CA VAL A 269 -18.13 3.77 -2.31
C VAL A 269 -18.03 2.48 -1.50
N GLY A 270 -19.17 1.92 -1.12
CA GLY A 270 -19.27 0.70 -0.34
C GLY A 270 -20.17 0.82 0.88
N GLY A 271 -20.44 -0.30 1.56
CA GLY A 271 -21.34 -0.36 2.73
C GLY A 271 -20.96 -1.42 3.76
N GLY A 272 -19.71 -1.92 3.70
CA GLY A 272 -19.13 -2.78 4.73
C GLY A 272 -18.45 -1.98 5.83
N ASN A 273 -17.88 -2.67 6.84
CA ASN A 273 -17.21 -2.04 8.00
C ASN A 273 -16.19 -0.99 7.58
N SER A 274 -15.29 -1.32 6.65
CA SER A 274 -14.26 -0.39 6.19
C SER A 274 -14.86 0.88 5.57
N ALA A 275 -15.92 0.75 4.76
CA ALA A 275 -16.55 1.90 4.13
C ALA A 275 -17.13 2.87 5.17
N LEU A 276 -17.80 2.35 6.22
CA LEU A 276 -18.43 3.17 7.25
C LEU A 276 -17.39 3.81 8.18
N GLU A 277 -16.40 3.05 8.63
CA GLU A 277 -15.31 3.56 9.49
C GLU A 277 -14.50 4.66 8.79
N GLU A 278 -14.17 4.45 7.51
CA GLU A 278 -13.42 5.41 6.72
C GLU A 278 -14.29 6.64 6.32
N ALA A 279 -15.61 6.46 6.11
CA ALA A 279 -16.53 7.58 5.93
C ALA A 279 -16.58 8.48 7.17
N LEU A 280 -16.69 7.88 8.36
CA LEU A 280 -16.63 8.60 9.64
C LEU A 280 -15.28 9.32 9.83
N PHE A 281 -14.17 8.67 9.44
CA PHE A 281 -12.85 9.30 9.49
C PHE A 281 -12.77 10.54 8.58
N LEU A 282 -13.29 10.45 7.35
CA LEU A 282 -13.30 11.55 6.38
C LEU A 282 -14.08 12.77 6.86
N THR A 283 -15.11 12.61 7.70
CA THR A 283 -15.85 13.77 8.27
C THR A 283 -15.00 14.70 9.13
N LYS A 284 -13.81 14.26 9.55
CA LYS A 284 -12.84 15.11 10.27
C LYS A 284 -12.25 16.22 9.38
N PHE A 285 -12.23 15.99 8.07
CA PHE A 285 -11.63 16.89 7.10
C PHE A 285 -12.67 17.45 6.14
N ALA A 286 -13.43 16.55 5.49
CA ALA A 286 -14.41 16.92 4.48
C ALA A 286 -15.58 17.73 5.07
N SER A 287 -16.12 18.66 4.28
CA SER A 287 -17.34 19.37 4.61
C SER A 287 -18.57 18.48 4.49
N HIS A 288 -18.54 17.50 3.58
CA HIS A 288 -19.64 16.57 3.32
C HIS A 288 -19.11 15.25 2.75
N VAL A 289 -19.68 14.14 3.23
CA VAL A 289 -19.37 12.78 2.78
C VAL A 289 -20.66 12.14 2.26
N THR A 290 -20.66 11.67 1.01
CA THR A 290 -21.78 10.92 0.45
C THR A 290 -21.39 9.46 0.31
N ILE A 291 -22.06 8.56 1.03
CA ILE A 291 -21.87 7.10 0.86
C ILE A 291 -22.76 6.65 -0.29
N VAL A 292 -22.17 6.03 -1.32
CA VAL A 292 -22.89 5.37 -2.42
C VAL A 292 -22.79 3.86 -2.21
N HIS A 293 -23.93 3.22 -2.07
CA HIS A 293 -24.01 1.79 -1.78
C HIS A 293 -24.98 1.05 -2.71
N GLN A 294 -24.54 -0.10 -3.22
CA GLN A 294 -25.28 -0.87 -4.23
C GLN A 294 -26.54 -1.60 -3.69
N PHE A 295 -26.70 -1.71 -2.36
CA PHE A 295 -27.82 -2.36 -1.70
C PHE A 295 -28.68 -1.36 -0.93
N ASP A 296 -29.79 -1.83 -0.37
CA ASP A 296 -30.74 -1.06 0.45
C ASP A 296 -30.38 -1.05 1.94
N GLU A 297 -29.37 -1.81 2.35
CA GLU A 297 -28.87 -1.89 3.73
C GLU A 297 -27.35 -2.06 3.80
N PHE A 298 -26.73 -1.61 4.88
CA PHE A 298 -25.30 -1.81 5.13
C PHE A 298 -24.99 -3.24 5.60
N GLN A 299 -23.82 -3.78 5.18
CA GLN A 299 -23.28 -5.04 5.70
C GLN A 299 -22.30 -4.83 6.85
N ALA A 300 -22.21 -3.62 7.40
CA ALA A 300 -21.37 -3.27 8.54
C ALA A 300 -22.02 -3.68 9.88
N TYR A 301 -21.22 -3.76 10.94
CA TYR A 301 -21.73 -3.97 12.29
C TYR A 301 -22.54 -2.75 12.77
N ARG A 302 -23.52 -2.99 13.66
CA ARG A 302 -24.51 -1.99 14.07
C ARG A 302 -23.91 -0.70 14.63
N GLY A 303 -22.84 -0.80 15.45
CA GLY A 303 -22.20 0.37 16.04
C GLY A 303 -21.71 1.38 15.00
N ALA A 304 -21.05 0.92 13.91
CA ALA A 304 -20.65 1.82 12.83
C ALA A 304 -21.85 2.39 12.06
N GLN A 305 -22.91 1.59 11.88
CA GLN A 305 -24.14 2.08 11.26
C GLN A 305 -24.78 3.20 12.07
N ASP A 306 -24.90 3.01 13.39
CA ASP A 306 -25.51 4.00 14.32
C ASP A 306 -24.71 5.32 14.29
N GLU A 307 -23.37 5.25 14.28
CA GLU A 307 -22.52 6.44 14.17
C GLU A 307 -22.68 7.17 12.83
N VAL A 308 -22.76 6.42 11.72
CA VAL A 308 -23.00 6.99 10.38
C VAL A 308 -24.35 7.67 10.29
N PHE A 309 -25.41 7.01 10.78
CA PHE A 309 -26.78 7.59 10.77
C PHE A 309 -26.91 8.84 11.67
N ALA A 310 -26.10 8.94 12.71
CA ALA A 310 -26.10 10.09 13.62
C ALA A 310 -25.22 11.25 13.14
N ASN A 311 -24.49 11.13 12.03
CA ASN A 311 -23.52 12.13 11.59
C ASN A 311 -24.11 13.05 10.52
N ASP A 312 -24.35 14.33 10.88
CA ASP A 312 -24.96 15.33 9.99
C ASP A 312 -24.15 15.65 8.72
N LYS A 313 -22.87 15.27 8.66
CA LYS A 313 -22.02 15.47 7.47
C LYS A 313 -22.15 14.32 6.48
N ILE A 314 -22.80 13.20 6.85
CA ILE A 314 -22.93 12.01 6.00
C ILE A 314 -24.30 11.95 5.36
N ASN A 315 -24.32 11.83 4.03
CA ASN A 315 -25.50 11.46 3.26
C ASN A 315 -25.33 10.05 2.68
N ILE A 316 -26.42 9.32 2.50
CA ILE A 316 -26.39 7.94 1.98
C ILE A 316 -27.27 7.87 0.73
N ILE A 317 -26.72 7.28 -0.32
CA ILE A 317 -27.43 6.95 -1.56
C ILE A 317 -27.43 5.43 -1.69
N TRP A 318 -28.59 4.84 -1.54
CA TRP A 318 -28.85 3.42 -1.61
C TRP A 318 -29.07 2.94 -3.04
N ASN A 319 -28.96 1.62 -3.24
CA ASN A 319 -29.26 0.95 -4.51
C ASN A 319 -28.56 1.62 -5.69
N SER A 320 -27.29 2.03 -5.52
CA SER A 320 -26.59 2.82 -6.53
C SER A 320 -25.13 2.42 -6.67
N GLU A 321 -24.65 2.45 -7.90
CA GLU A 321 -23.26 2.19 -8.27
C GLU A 321 -22.67 3.36 -9.05
N ILE A 322 -21.35 3.54 -8.97
CA ILE A 322 -20.65 4.55 -9.78
C ILE A 322 -20.36 3.93 -11.15
N LEU A 323 -20.88 4.56 -12.21
CA LEU A 323 -20.60 4.18 -13.60
C LEU A 323 -19.43 4.91 -14.20
N LYS A 324 -19.25 6.17 -13.82
CA LYS A 324 -18.24 7.01 -14.45
C LYS A 324 -17.70 8.05 -13.47
N VAL A 325 -16.42 8.34 -13.64
CA VAL A 325 -15.71 9.41 -12.95
C VAL A 325 -15.38 10.49 -13.97
N ASN A 326 -15.78 11.73 -13.70
CA ASN A 326 -15.51 12.88 -14.56
C ASN A 326 -14.56 13.86 -13.85
N GLY A 327 -13.66 14.46 -14.61
CA GLY A 327 -12.78 15.50 -14.10
C GLY A 327 -12.12 16.29 -15.21
N LEU A 328 -11.38 17.31 -14.84
CA LEU A 328 -10.64 18.18 -15.74
C LEU A 328 -9.26 18.46 -15.14
N ASP A 329 -8.24 18.57 -15.97
CA ASP A 329 -6.86 18.89 -15.56
C ASP A 329 -6.36 18.02 -14.40
N HIS A 330 -6.64 16.72 -14.46
CA HIS A 330 -6.29 15.72 -13.44
C HIS A 330 -6.96 15.90 -12.07
N SER A 331 -8.03 16.68 -11.99
CA SER A 331 -8.85 16.84 -10.78
C SER A 331 -10.24 16.27 -11.01
N LEU A 332 -10.71 15.44 -10.08
CA LEU A 332 -12.06 14.89 -10.09
C LEU A 332 -13.05 16.01 -9.80
N GLN A 333 -14.15 16.07 -10.54
CA GLN A 333 -15.20 17.09 -10.40
C GLN A 333 -16.57 16.49 -10.10
N SER A 334 -16.84 15.29 -10.59
CA SER A 334 -18.11 14.61 -10.35
C SER A 334 -18.00 13.10 -10.59
N VAL A 335 -18.98 12.37 -10.07
CA VAL A 335 -19.23 10.98 -10.41
C VAL A 335 -20.64 10.82 -10.95
N ILE A 336 -20.81 9.96 -11.97
CA ILE A 336 -22.12 9.55 -12.44
C ILE A 336 -22.47 8.23 -11.76
N ILE A 337 -23.60 8.22 -11.06
CA ILE A 337 -24.18 7.04 -10.44
C ILE A 337 -25.37 6.54 -11.25
N GLU A 338 -25.63 5.24 -11.14
CA GLU A 338 -26.83 4.60 -11.66
C GLU A 338 -27.54 3.85 -10.53
N ASN A 339 -28.83 4.07 -10.40
CA ASN A 339 -29.63 3.28 -9.47
C ASN A 339 -29.82 1.87 -10.02
N THR A 340 -29.48 0.86 -9.21
CA THR A 340 -29.48 -0.55 -9.62
C THR A 340 -30.86 -1.14 -9.86
N GLU A 341 -31.94 -0.51 -9.34
CA GLU A 341 -33.31 -0.99 -9.47
C GLU A 341 -34.02 -0.40 -10.71
N ASN A 342 -33.88 0.91 -10.93
CA ASN A 342 -34.63 1.62 -11.98
C ASN A 342 -33.74 2.15 -13.13
N GLN A 343 -32.42 1.97 -13.03
CA GLN A 343 -31.42 2.43 -14.02
C GLN A 343 -31.39 3.95 -14.23
N GLU A 344 -31.96 4.70 -13.29
CA GLU A 344 -31.90 6.16 -13.32
C GLU A 344 -30.47 6.64 -13.04
N ARG A 345 -29.99 7.55 -13.86
CA ARG A 345 -28.65 8.13 -13.73
C ARG A 345 -28.71 9.53 -13.15
N SER A 346 -27.80 9.81 -12.24
CA SER A 346 -27.61 11.14 -11.70
C SER A 346 -26.12 11.47 -11.55
N GLU A 347 -25.82 12.76 -11.55
CA GLU A 347 -24.47 13.26 -11.36
C GLU A 347 -24.30 13.85 -9.97
N ILE A 348 -23.23 13.44 -9.26
CA ILE A 348 -22.89 13.95 -7.93
C ILE A 348 -21.62 14.78 -8.07
N PRO A 349 -21.69 16.10 -7.86
CA PRO A 349 -20.50 16.93 -7.75
C PRO A 349 -19.66 16.51 -6.54
N THR A 350 -18.40 16.17 -6.76
CA THR A 350 -17.49 15.72 -5.71
C THR A 350 -16.04 16.01 -6.09
N ASP A 351 -15.22 16.31 -5.12
CA ASP A 351 -13.79 16.55 -5.30
C ASP A 351 -12.95 15.27 -5.19
N GLY A 352 -13.51 14.20 -4.59
CA GLY A 352 -12.83 12.92 -4.41
C GLY A 352 -13.79 11.76 -4.20
N ALA A 353 -13.35 10.57 -4.60
CA ALA A 353 -14.04 9.30 -4.41
C ALA A 353 -13.13 8.32 -3.66
N PHE A 354 -13.59 7.80 -2.53
CA PHE A 354 -12.89 6.83 -1.70
C PHE A 354 -13.57 5.46 -1.81
N VAL A 355 -12.83 4.44 -2.24
CA VAL A 355 -13.39 3.17 -2.72
C VAL A 355 -13.12 2.04 -1.73
N PHE A 356 -14.20 1.49 -1.14
CA PHE A 356 -14.16 0.40 -0.15
C PHE A 356 -15.14 -0.70 -0.51
N ILE A 357 -15.00 -1.27 -1.71
CA ILE A 357 -15.86 -2.33 -2.28
C ILE A 357 -15.25 -3.73 -2.12
N GLY A 358 -14.40 -3.89 -1.12
CA GLY A 358 -13.75 -5.15 -0.78
C GLY A 358 -12.32 -5.26 -1.30
N TYR A 359 -11.75 -6.45 -1.07
CA TYR A 359 -10.36 -6.79 -1.41
C TYR A 359 -10.33 -7.98 -2.36
N GLN A 360 -9.24 -8.06 -3.13
CA GLN A 360 -8.88 -9.25 -3.90
C GLN A 360 -7.52 -9.76 -3.41
N PRO A 361 -7.30 -11.08 -3.37
CA PRO A 361 -6.02 -11.63 -2.93
C PRO A 361 -4.90 -11.22 -3.88
N ALA A 362 -3.71 -10.91 -3.33
CA ALA A 362 -2.51 -10.60 -4.10
C ALA A 362 -1.85 -11.90 -4.62
N SER A 363 -2.60 -12.75 -5.32
CA SER A 363 -2.23 -14.12 -5.68
C SER A 363 -1.77 -14.30 -7.14
N GLU A 364 -1.69 -13.24 -7.93
CA GLU A 364 -1.33 -13.32 -9.35
C GLU A 364 0.03 -14.03 -9.59
N TRP A 365 1.01 -13.78 -8.72
CA TRP A 365 2.33 -14.41 -8.79
C TRP A 365 2.31 -15.93 -8.58
N PHE A 366 1.26 -16.45 -7.97
CA PHE A 366 1.15 -17.84 -7.58
C PHE A 366 0.23 -18.64 -8.50
N ARG A 367 -0.44 -17.98 -9.44
CA ARG A 367 -1.32 -18.60 -10.42
C ARG A 367 -0.56 -19.62 -11.27
N GLY A 368 -1.09 -20.83 -11.35
CA GLY A 368 -0.46 -21.95 -12.06
C GLY A 368 0.67 -22.66 -11.30
N GLN A 369 1.08 -22.15 -10.12
CA GLN A 369 2.05 -22.82 -9.25
C GLN A 369 1.39 -23.55 -8.08
N ILE A 370 0.32 -22.95 -7.49
CA ILE A 370 -0.44 -23.51 -6.38
C ILE A 370 -1.94 -23.44 -6.67
N GLU A 371 -2.75 -24.23 -5.96
CA GLU A 371 -4.19 -24.22 -6.11
C GLU A 371 -4.81 -22.94 -5.50
N LEU A 372 -5.63 -22.28 -6.33
CA LEU A 372 -6.47 -21.16 -5.93
C LEU A 372 -7.95 -21.56 -5.97
N ASP A 373 -8.79 -20.86 -5.20
CA ASP A 373 -10.24 -20.98 -5.34
C ASP A 373 -10.75 -20.15 -6.54
N GLU A 374 -12.07 -20.18 -6.77
CA GLU A 374 -12.72 -19.46 -7.87
C GLU A 374 -12.58 -17.94 -7.78
N THR A 375 -12.36 -17.42 -6.56
CA THR A 375 -12.18 -15.99 -6.27
C THR A 375 -10.72 -15.56 -6.20
N GLY A 376 -9.78 -16.49 -6.41
CA GLY A 376 -8.34 -16.25 -6.46
C GLY A 376 -7.62 -16.41 -5.12
N TYR A 377 -8.29 -16.81 -4.04
CA TYR A 377 -7.60 -17.09 -2.77
C TYR A 377 -6.85 -18.41 -2.81
N ILE A 378 -5.69 -18.48 -2.14
CA ILE A 378 -4.93 -19.70 -2.00
C ILE A 378 -5.73 -20.69 -1.15
N LYS A 379 -5.94 -21.92 -1.68
CA LYS A 379 -6.56 -23.01 -0.92
C LYS A 379 -5.59 -23.49 0.15
N ALA A 380 -5.87 -23.18 1.41
CA ALA A 380 -5.12 -23.64 2.56
C ALA A 380 -6.06 -23.77 3.77
N GLY A 381 -5.92 -24.87 4.51
CA GLY A 381 -6.70 -25.13 5.72
C GLY A 381 -6.17 -24.39 6.96
N GLU A 382 -6.62 -24.83 8.14
CA GLU A 382 -6.14 -24.28 9.42
C GLU A 382 -4.66 -24.58 9.68
N ASP A 383 -4.12 -25.62 9.06
CA ASP A 383 -2.71 -25.99 9.05
C ASP A 383 -1.86 -25.16 8.10
N THR A 384 -2.48 -24.23 7.35
CA THR A 384 -1.83 -23.33 6.39
C THR A 384 -1.10 -24.02 5.22
N LEU A 385 -1.25 -25.34 5.07
CA LEU A 385 -0.66 -26.10 3.97
C LEU A 385 -1.32 -25.72 2.63
N THR A 386 -0.50 -25.55 1.60
CA THR A 386 -0.97 -25.37 0.22
C THR A 386 -0.88 -26.68 -0.55
N SER A 387 -1.30 -26.68 -1.82
CA SER A 387 -1.14 -27.83 -2.72
C SER A 387 0.32 -28.18 -3.04
N LEU A 388 1.28 -27.32 -2.66
CA LEU A 388 2.70 -27.49 -2.96
C LEU A 388 3.52 -27.66 -1.68
N GLN A 389 4.31 -28.75 -1.63
CA GLN A 389 5.12 -29.08 -0.47
C GLN A 389 6.18 -28.02 -0.19
N GLY A 390 6.31 -27.62 1.09
CA GLY A 390 7.22 -26.58 1.54
C GLY A 390 6.72 -25.16 1.24
N VAL A 391 5.46 -25.04 0.81
CA VAL A 391 4.80 -23.73 0.60
C VAL A 391 3.57 -23.64 1.48
N PHE A 392 3.48 -22.57 2.26
CA PHE A 392 2.43 -22.30 3.23
C PHE A 392 1.75 -20.98 2.89
N ALA A 393 0.48 -20.80 3.27
CA ALA A 393 -0.26 -19.56 3.05
C ALA A 393 -0.86 -19.05 4.37
N ALA A 394 -0.64 -17.78 4.70
CA ALA A 394 -1.07 -17.18 5.95
C ALA A 394 -1.76 -15.82 5.73
N GLY A 395 -2.78 -15.52 6.55
CA GLY A 395 -3.51 -14.27 6.50
C GLY A 395 -4.55 -14.21 5.37
N ASP A 396 -4.83 -13.01 4.92
CA ASP A 396 -5.97 -12.72 4.05
C ASP A 396 -5.80 -13.19 2.61
N ILE A 397 -4.62 -13.70 2.24
CA ILE A 397 -4.35 -14.29 0.93
C ILE A 397 -4.99 -15.67 0.75
N ARG A 398 -5.31 -16.37 1.84
CA ARG A 398 -5.87 -17.73 1.81
C ARG A 398 -7.38 -17.78 2.00
N THR A 399 -7.98 -18.92 1.67
CA THR A 399 -9.38 -19.22 1.94
C THR A 399 -9.66 -19.20 3.45
N LYS A 400 -10.53 -18.32 3.91
CA LYS A 400 -10.94 -18.22 5.32
C LYS A 400 -12.23 -17.39 5.48
N PRO A 401 -13.05 -17.68 6.50
CA PRO A 401 -14.32 -16.98 6.72
C PRO A 401 -14.15 -15.57 7.30
N LEU A 402 -13.09 -15.31 8.07
CA LEU A 402 -12.86 -14.05 8.77
C LEU A 402 -11.48 -13.49 8.43
N ARG A 403 -11.43 -12.26 7.94
CA ARG A 403 -10.21 -11.50 7.62
C ARG A 403 -10.06 -10.36 8.61
N GLN A 404 -9.21 -10.57 9.62
CA GLN A 404 -8.91 -9.61 10.68
C GLN A 404 -7.44 -9.74 11.07
N VAL A 405 -6.88 -8.69 11.68
CA VAL A 405 -5.47 -8.67 12.11
C VAL A 405 -5.16 -9.85 13.03
N VAL A 406 -6.04 -10.17 13.97
CA VAL A 406 -5.86 -11.28 14.93
C VAL A 406 -5.83 -12.64 14.22
N THR A 407 -6.71 -12.88 13.23
CA THR A 407 -6.72 -14.14 12.48
C THR A 407 -5.54 -14.24 11.51
N ALA A 408 -5.07 -13.11 10.97
CA ALA A 408 -3.86 -13.07 10.16
C ALA A 408 -2.61 -13.39 10.99
N ALA A 409 -2.49 -12.82 12.20
CA ALA A 409 -1.40 -13.11 13.12
C ALA A 409 -1.40 -14.59 13.56
N ALA A 410 -2.58 -15.17 13.86
CA ALA A 410 -2.70 -16.58 14.19
C ALA A 410 -2.25 -17.50 13.05
N ASP A 411 -2.68 -17.22 11.81
CA ASP A 411 -2.23 -17.96 10.64
C ASP A 411 -0.69 -17.93 10.47
N GLY A 412 -0.10 -16.75 10.66
CA GLY A 412 1.36 -16.59 10.59
C GLY A 412 2.11 -17.47 11.58
N ALA A 413 1.61 -17.53 12.83
CA ALA A 413 2.19 -18.39 13.86
C ALA A 413 2.09 -19.88 13.47
N VAL A 414 0.92 -20.32 12.98
CA VAL A 414 0.71 -21.72 12.53
C VAL A 414 1.63 -22.03 11.34
N ALA A 415 1.68 -21.17 10.33
CA ALA A 415 2.51 -21.36 9.13
C ALA A 415 4.00 -21.48 9.49
N ALA A 416 4.49 -20.70 10.43
CA ALA A 416 5.87 -20.77 10.89
C ALA A 416 6.19 -22.13 11.55
N VAL A 417 5.30 -22.63 12.43
CA VAL A 417 5.47 -23.93 13.08
C VAL A 417 5.43 -25.08 12.06
N MET A 418 4.54 -25.00 11.07
CA MET A 418 4.44 -26.00 10.01
C MET A 418 5.66 -25.97 9.08
N ALA A 419 6.16 -24.78 8.75
CA ALA A 419 7.39 -24.59 7.98
C ALA A 419 8.62 -25.13 8.73
N GLU A 420 8.74 -24.86 10.04
CA GLU A 420 9.81 -25.43 10.88
C GLU A 420 9.82 -26.96 10.85
N ARG A 421 8.66 -27.59 11.06
CA ARG A 421 8.53 -29.07 11.00
C ARG A 421 8.97 -29.62 9.64
N TYR A 422 8.58 -28.97 8.56
CA TYR A 422 8.99 -29.35 7.22
C TYR A 422 10.51 -29.23 7.02
N ILE A 423 11.12 -28.13 7.46
CA ILE A 423 12.56 -27.88 7.33
C ILE A 423 13.37 -28.88 8.15
N VAL A 424 12.96 -29.13 9.41
CA VAL A 424 13.65 -30.11 10.29
C VAL A 424 13.53 -31.51 9.73
N GLY A 425 12.33 -31.95 9.33
CA GLY A 425 12.15 -33.27 8.73
C GLY A 425 12.99 -33.52 7.47
N ARG A 426 13.30 -32.46 6.71
CA ARG A 426 14.23 -32.55 5.55
C ARG A 426 15.70 -32.65 5.95
N ARG A 427 16.10 -32.09 7.07
CA ARG A 427 17.50 -32.19 7.56
C ARG A 427 17.81 -33.57 8.12
N GLU A 428 16.78 -34.31 8.53
CA GLU A 428 16.89 -35.65 9.12
C GLU A 428 16.74 -36.78 8.07
N ALA A 429 16.21 -36.48 6.87
CA ALA A 429 16.05 -37.38 5.76
C ALA A 429 17.26 -37.38 4.80
#